data_eb902a71df0a74e71b53b0b6890135f9
#
_entry.id   eb902a71df0a74e71b53b0b6890135f9
#
_cell.length_a   1.000
_cell.length_b   1.000
_cell.length_c   1.000
_cell.angle_alpha   90.00
_cell.angle_beta   90.00
_cell.angle_gamma   90.00
#
_symmetry.space_group_name_H-M   'P 1'
#
loop_
_entity.id
_entity.type
_entity.pdbx_description
1 polymer ?
#
loop_
_entity_poly.entity_id
_entity_poly.type
_entity_poly.pdbx_seq_one_letter_code
_entity_poly.pdbx_strand_id
1 'polypeptide(L)'
;ALYSSLNGGPYLVVGTSNRCEIYVGYFTKGGDNVHDIAPIADFTVDEVIGIGEYLKVQEKVLYKTPDDGLSGKSDEEKLGVTYREIAMYMEDPETVSKSARNVIERHHRNNQHKFKVPTYRKDG
;
A
#
# COMPACT_ATOMS: atom_id res chain seq x y z
N ALA A 1 -9.01 -11.68 16.16
CA ALA A 1 -9.25 -12.32 17.46
C ALA A 1 -10.59 -11.87 18.08
N LEU A 2 -10.79 -10.58 18.37
CA LEU A 2 -12.04 -10.10 19.01
C LEU A 2 -13.29 -10.43 18.20
N TYR A 3 -13.26 -10.21 16.89
CA TYR A 3 -14.41 -10.47 16.01
C TYR A 3 -14.76 -11.96 15.96
N SER A 4 -13.76 -12.83 15.89
CA SER A 4 -13.96 -14.29 15.98
C SER A 4 -14.56 -14.70 17.31
N SER A 5 -14.08 -14.12 18.43
CA SER A 5 -14.64 -14.41 19.77
C SER A 5 -16.09 -14.01 19.91
N LEU A 6 -16.50 -12.88 19.31
CA LEU A 6 -17.87 -12.36 19.40
C LEU A 6 -18.84 -13.12 18.50
N ASN A 7 -18.42 -13.66 17.38
CA ASN A 7 -19.28 -14.25 16.35
C ASN A 7 -19.12 -15.77 16.21
N GLY A 8 -18.26 -16.41 17.02
CA GLY A 8 -18.14 -17.86 17.13
C GLY A 8 -17.56 -18.57 15.90
N GLY A 9 -16.82 -17.85 15.02
CA GLY A 9 -16.24 -18.42 13.80
C GLY A 9 -14.80 -17.98 13.54
N PRO A 10 -14.07 -18.68 12.69
CA PRO A 10 -12.77 -18.23 12.22
C PRO A 10 -12.95 -17.08 11.22
N TYR A 11 -12.43 -15.92 11.55
CA TYR A 11 -12.40 -14.76 10.68
C TYR A 11 -10.96 -14.43 10.31
N LEU A 12 -10.72 -14.11 9.04
CA LEU A 12 -9.45 -13.62 8.53
C LEU A 12 -9.53 -12.12 8.31
N VAL A 13 -8.47 -11.42 8.67
CA VAL A 13 -8.31 -10.00 8.34
C VAL A 13 -7.75 -9.90 6.93
N VAL A 14 -8.45 -9.17 6.07
CA VAL A 14 -8.03 -8.94 4.68
C VAL A 14 -7.28 -7.64 4.59
N GLY A 15 -6.04 -7.68 4.14
CA GLY A 15 -5.23 -6.51 3.79
C GLY A 15 -5.67 -5.92 2.46
N THR A 16 -5.71 -4.59 2.39
CA THR A 16 -6.19 -3.83 1.23
C THR A 16 -5.10 -3.00 0.56
N SER A 17 -3.86 -3.09 1.03
CA SER A 17 -2.73 -2.40 0.40
C SER A 17 -2.35 -3.05 -0.93
N ASN A 18 -2.16 -2.20 -1.94
CA ASN A 18 -1.70 -2.59 -3.26
C ASN A 18 -0.17 -2.60 -3.34
N ARG A 19 0.38 -3.08 -4.45
CA ARG A 19 1.82 -3.21 -4.68
C ARG A 19 2.58 -1.87 -4.57
N CYS A 20 1.99 -0.77 -5.05
CA CYS A 20 2.63 0.54 -5.02
C CYS A 20 2.74 1.08 -3.58
N GLU A 21 1.65 0.97 -2.80
CA GLU A 21 1.64 1.35 -1.37
C GLU A 21 2.66 0.54 -0.58
N ILE A 22 2.70 -0.76 -0.79
CA ILE A 22 3.66 -1.66 -0.15
C ILE A 22 5.09 -1.27 -0.53
N TYR A 23 5.37 -1.02 -1.81
CA TYR A 23 6.71 -0.68 -2.27
C TYR A 23 7.29 0.55 -1.57
N VAL A 24 6.51 1.62 -1.49
CA VAL A 24 6.93 2.87 -0.82
C VAL A 24 6.70 2.85 0.69
N GLY A 25 6.06 1.80 1.23
CA GLY A 25 5.74 1.69 2.66
C GLY A 25 4.67 2.66 3.11
N TYR A 26 3.69 2.97 2.25
CA TYR A 26 2.58 3.86 2.55
C TYR A 26 1.47 3.12 3.32
N PHE A 27 1.77 2.78 4.54
CA PHE A 27 0.87 2.14 5.51
C PHE A 27 1.36 2.40 6.93
N THR A 28 0.48 2.24 7.90
CA THR A 28 0.81 2.38 9.33
C THR A 28 1.38 1.08 9.87
N LYS A 29 2.61 1.12 10.40
CA LYS A 29 3.23 -0.06 11.02
C LYS A 29 2.40 -0.54 12.22
N GLY A 30 1.99 -1.81 12.19
CA GLY A 30 1.13 -2.40 13.22
C GLY A 30 -0.34 -1.97 13.13
N GLY A 31 -0.72 -1.30 12.03
CA GLY A 31 -2.09 -0.92 11.69
C GLY A 31 -2.60 -1.71 10.50
N ASP A 32 -2.80 -1.03 9.38
CA ASP A 32 -3.34 -1.60 8.13
C ASP A 32 -2.46 -2.68 7.48
N ASN A 33 -1.20 -2.81 7.91
CA ASN A 33 -0.33 -3.92 7.50
C ASN A 33 -0.47 -5.18 8.41
N VAL A 34 -1.41 -5.21 9.36
CA VAL A 34 -1.70 -6.39 10.17
C VAL A 34 -2.90 -7.11 9.58
N HIS A 35 -2.62 -8.14 8.79
CA HIS A 35 -3.64 -8.93 8.10
C HIS A 35 -3.20 -10.39 7.95
N ASP A 36 -4.16 -11.28 7.73
CA ASP A 36 -3.93 -12.72 7.49
C ASP A 36 -3.75 -13.01 6.01
N ILE A 37 -4.41 -12.26 5.13
CA ILE A 37 -4.30 -12.37 3.67
C ILE A 37 -4.28 -10.98 3.03
N ALA A 38 -3.60 -10.85 1.91
CA ALA A 38 -3.47 -9.59 1.14
C ALA A 38 -3.67 -9.85 -0.37
N PRO A 39 -4.91 -10.01 -0.83
CA PRO A 39 -5.22 -10.49 -2.18
C PRO A 39 -4.80 -9.52 -3.30
N ILE A 40 -4.64 -8.23 -3.01
CA ILE A 40 -4.24 -7.21 -3.99
C ILE A 40 -2.80 -6.71 -3.81
N ALA A 41 -2.02 -7.34 -2.92
CA ALA A 41 -0.67 -6.87 -2.56
C ALA A 41 0.34 -6.89 -3.71
N ASP A 42 0.10 -7.70 -4.74
CA ASP A 42 0.97 -7.83 -5.91
C ASP A 42 0.46 -7.07 -7.15
N PHE A 43 -0.67 -6.39 -7.03
CA PHE A 43 -1.27 -5.62 -8.12
C PHE A 43 -1.00 -4.12 -7.95
N THR A 44 -0.68 -3.46 -9.07
CA THR A 44 -0.62 -1.99 -9.16
C THR A 44 -2.01 -1.37 -9.04
N VAL A 45 -2.10 -0.05 -8.85
CA VAL A 45 -3.39 0.65 -8.78
C VAL A 45 -4.21 0.47 -10.05
N ASP A 46 -3.58 0.58 -11.24
CA ASP A 46 -4.27 0.42 -12.52
C ASP A 46 -4.82 -1.01 -12.69
N GLU A 47 -4.07 -2.02 -12.26
CA GLU A 47 -4.53 -3.42 -12.25
C GLU A 47 -5.70 -3.66 -11.28
N VAL A 48 -5.64 -3.05 -10.09
CA VAL A 48 -6.75 -3.12 -9.11
C VAL A 48 -8.01 -2.45 -9.67
N ILE A 49 -7.87 -1.32 -10.36
CA ILE A 49 -8.99 -0.66 -11.06
C ILE A 49 -9.57 -1.61 -12.13
N GLY A 50 -8.73 -2.20 -12.98
CA GLY A 50 -9.17 -3.15 -13.99
C GLY A 50 -9.91 -4.37 -13.44
N ILE A 51 -9.43 -4.91 -12.29
CA ILE A 51 -10.13 -5.98 -11.57
C ILE A 51 -11.49 -5.48 -11.07
N GLY A 52 -11.56 -4.28 -10.52
CA GLY A 52 -12.80 -3.68 -10.02
C GLY A 52 -13.82 -3.44 -11.14
N GLU A 53 -13.38 -3.00 -12.32
CA GLU A 53 -14.23 -2.87 -13.53
C GLU A 53 -14.80 -4.23 -13.95
N TYR A 54 -13.97 -5.26 -14.02
CA TYR A 54 -14.39 -6.62 -14.34
C TYR A 54 -15.44 -7.14 -13.34
N LEU A 55 -15.25 -6.86 -12.06
CA LEU A 55 -16.15 -7.24 -10.97
C LEU A 55 -17.38 -6.32 -10.86
N LYS A 56 -17.51 -5.30 -11.70
CA LYS A 56 -18.60 -4.32 -11.70
C LYS A 56 -18.74 -3.57 -10.37
N VAL A 57 -17.61 -3.24 -9.76
CA VAL A 57 -17.58 -2.36 -8.59
C VAL A 57 -18.14 -0.99 -8.98
N GLN A 58 -18.90 -0.36 -8.09
CA GLN A 58 -19.51 0.94 -8.37
C GLN A 58 -18.45 1.99 -8.67
N GLU A 59 -18.61 2.75 -9.76
CA GLU A 59 -17.67 3.77 -10.23
C GLU A 59 -17.26 4.77 -9.15
N LYS A 60 -18.22 5.22 -8.32
CA LYS A 60 -17.94 6.14 -7.20
C LYS A 60 -16.97 5.58 -6.14
N VAL A 61 -16.81 4.25 -6.07
CA VAL A 61 -15.83 3.58 -5.19
C VAL A 61 -14.54 3.38 -5.95
N LEU A 62 -14.65 2.89 -7.18
CA LEU A 62 -13.52 2.48 -8.02
C LEU A 62 -12.61 3.66 -8.39
N TYR A 63 -13.20 4.80 -8.75
CA TYR A 63 -12.48 5.99 -9.17
C TYR A 63 -12.39 7.07 -8.09
N LYS A 64 -12.67 6.71 -6.83
CA LYS A 64 -12.44 7.63 -5.72
C LYS A 64 -10.95 7.95 -5.64
N THR A 65 -10.62 9.24 -5.57
CA THR A 65 -9.24 9.67 -5.31
C THR A 65 -8.76 9.07 -3.98
N PRO A 66 -7.64 8.34 -3.96
CA PRO A 66 -7.10 7.79 -2.72
C PRO A 66 -6.77 8.90 -1.73
N ASP A 67 -7.32 8.80 -0.53
CA ASP A 67 -7.08 9.73 0.58
C ASP A 67 -7.21 9.01 1.93
N ASP A 68 -6.59 9.57 2.98
CA ASP A 68 -6.69 9.02 4.34
C ASP A 68 -7.95 9.47 5.09
N GLY A 69 -8.79 10.31 4.47
CA GLY A 69 -9.99 10.85 5.08
C GLY A 69 -9.75 11.85 6.24
N LEU A 70 -8.50 12.20 6.53
CA LEU A 70 -8.12 13.00 7.70
C LEU A 70 -7.54 14.36 7.34
N SER A 71 -6.65 14.41 6.35
CA SER A 71 -5.83 15.60 6.06
C SER A 71 -6.40 16.50 4.98
N GLY A 72 -7.43 16.06 4.25
CA GLY A 72 -7.99 16.77 3.09
C GLY A 72 -7.07 16.81 1.86
N LYS A 73 -5.96 16.08 1.89
CA LYS A 73 -5.03 15.91 0.78
C LYS A 73 -5.09 14.48 0.25
N SER A 74 -4.89 14.32 -1.05
CA SER A 74 -4.75 13.00 -1.65
C SER A 74 -3.46 12.31 -1.20
N ASP A 75 -3.42 11.00 -1.33
CA ASP A 75 -2.21 10.23 -1.00
C ASP A 75 -1.04 10.62 -1.90
N GLU A 76 -1.29 10.87 -3.19
CA GLU A 76 -0.26 11.31 -4.13
C GLU A 76 0.31 12.70 -3.79
N GLU A 77 -0.53 13.63 -3.30
CA GLU A 77 -0.04 14.93 -2.81
C GLU A 77 0.88 14.78 -1.59
N LYS A 78 0.62 13.81 -0.71
CA LYS A 78 1.46 13.52 0.46
C LYS A 78 2.74 12.80 0.10
N LEU A 79 2.65 11.85 -0.83
CA LEU A 79 3.81 11.12 -1.34
C LEU A 79 4.74 12.00 -2.18
N GLY A 80 4.18 12.96 -2.91
CA GLY A 80 4.90 13.80 -3.87
C GLY A 80 5.23 13.09 -5.18
N VAL A 81 4.59 11.95 -5.44
CA VAL A 81 4.63 11.17 -6.68
C VAL A 81 3.29 10.46 -6.86
N THR A 82 2.95 10.14 -8.10
CA THR A 82 1.75 9.39 -8.43
C THR A 82 1.97 7.89 -8.28
N TYR A 83 0.90 7.15 -8.03
CA TYR A 83 0.95 5.68 -8.02
C TYR A 83 1.38 5.10 -9.38
N ARG A 84 1.03 5.78 -10.47
CA ARG A 84 1.48 5.41 -11.81
C ARG A 84 3.00 5.55 -11.97
N GLU A 85 3.60 6.62 -11.49
CA GLU A 85 5.05 6.78 -11.48
C GLU A 85 5.73 5.71 -10.63
N ILE A 86 5.14 5.33 -9.48
CA ILE A 86 5.65 4.23 -8.65
C ILE A 86 5.60 2.91 -9.43
N ALA A 87 4.49 2.61 -10.09
CA ALA A 87 4.35 1.40 -10.91
C ALA A 87 5.38 1.36 -12.04
N MET A 88 5.52 2.45 -12.81
CA MET A 88 6.52 2.57 -13.88
C MET A 88 7.94 2.40 -13.36
N TYR A 89 8.27 3.02 -12.23
CA TYR A 89 9.57 2.89 -11.59
C TYR A 89 9.90 1.45 -11.20
N MET A 90 8.91 0.69 -10.69
CA MET A 90 9.12 -0.70 -10.30
C MET A 90 9.40 -1.62 -11.50
N GLU A 91 8.92 -1.27 -12.68
CA GLU A 91 9.20 -2.01 -13.92
C GLU A 91 10.56 -1.59 -14.51
N ASP A 92 10.79 -0.30 -14.67
CA ASP A 92 12.04 0.26 -15.16
C ASP A 92 12.26 1.66 -14.56
N PRO A 93 13.24 1.83 -13.67
CA PRO A 93 13.55 3.10 -13.03
C PRO A 93 13.89 4.24 -14.01
N GLU A 94 14.29 3.94 -15.24
CA GLU A 94 14.64 4.96 -16.22
C GLU A 94 13.42 5.60 -16.89
N THR A 95 12.22 5.03 -16.71
CA THR A 95 10.96 5.52 -17.28
C THR A 95 10.38 6.74 -16.58
N VAL A 96 10.84 7.03 -15.34
CA VAL A 96 10.37 8.15 -14.54
C VAL A 96 11.41 9.28 -14.46
N SER A 97 10.95 10.49 -14.14
CA SER A 97 11.84 11.62 -13.94
C SER A 97 12.82 11.37 -12.79
N LYS A 98 14.01 12.00 -12.84
CA LYS A 98 14.99 11.95 -11.74
C LYS A 98 14.40 12.43 -10.41
N SER A 99 13.50 13.40 -10.45
CA SER A 99 12.80 13.91 -9.26
C SER A 99 11.91 12.84 -8.65
N ALA A 100 11.04 12.21 -9.46
CA ALA A 100 10.15 11.14 -9.02
C ALA A 100 10.96 9.95 -8.48
N ARG A 101 12.02 9.53 -9.18
CA ARG A 101 12.93 8.47 -8.71
C ARG A 101 13.46 8.76 -7.32
N ASN A 102 14.03 9.94 -7.10
CA ASN A 102 14.58 10.32 -5.79
C ASN A 102 13.53 10.26 -4.67
N VAL A 103 12.29 10.67 -4.96
CA VAL A 103 11.18 10.63 -4.00
C VAL A 103 10.81 9.18 -3.69
N ILE A 104 10.63 8.34 -4.71
CA ILE A 104 10.27 6.92 -4.56
C ILE A 104 11.33 6.17 -3.75
N GLU A 105 12.61 6.31 -4.12
CA GLU A 105 13.73 5.66 -3.41
C GLU A 105 13.84 6.13 -1.95
N ARG A 106 13.60 7.42 -1.70
CA ARG A 106 13.58 7.96 -0.34
C ARG A 106 12.48 7.32 0.50
N HIS A 107 11.25 7.23 -0.04
CA HIS A 107 10.14 6.58 0.66
C HIS A 107 10.44 5.11 0.90
N HIS A 108 10.85 4.37 -0.12
CA HIS A 108 11.21 2.97 -0.02
C HIS A 108 12.26 2.74 1.09
N ARG A 109 13.38 3.46 1.05
CA ARG A 109 14.47 3.34 2.03
C ARG A 109 14.02 3.70 3.45
N ASN A 110 13.33 4.82 3.60
CA ASN A 110 12.94 5.34 4.92
C ASN A 110 11.89 4.46 5.61
N ASN A 111 11.08 3.75 4.84
CA ASN A 111 9.99 2.91 5.36
C ASN A 111 10.36 1.43 5.54
N GLN A 112 11.62 1.02 5.25
CA GLN A 112 12.06 -0.38 5.43
C GLN A 112 11.87 -0.90 6.85
N HIS A 113 11.96 -0.03 7.86
CA HIS A 113 11.71 -0.38 9.26
C HIS A 113 10.28 -0.88 9.55
N LYS A 114 9.32 -0.61 8.63
CA LYS A 114 7.95 -1.07 8.76
C LYS A 114 7.78 -2.56 8.43
N PHE A 115 8.71 -3.13 7.63
CA PHE A 115 8.68 -4.54 7.21
C PHE A 115 9.43 -5.47 8.15
N LYS A 116 10.36 -4.93 8.93
CA LYS A 116 11.21 -5.72 9.83
C LYS A 116 11.17 -5.15 11.23
N VAL A 117 10.95 -6.04 12.20
CA VAL A 117 11.10 -5.71 13.62
C VAL A 117 12.59 -5.78 13.97
N PRO A 118 13.19 -4.69 14.47
CA PRO A 118 14.56 -4.75 14.97
C PRO A 118 14.68 -5.78 16.10
N THR A 119 15.68 -6.63 16.04
CA THR A 119 15.97 -7.59 17.08
C THR A 119 17.34 -7.31 17.66
N TYR A 120 17.45 -7.40 18.99
CA TYR A 120 18.75 -7.33 19.67
C TYR A 120 19.36 -8.72 19.70
N ARG A 121 20.63 -8.81 19.36
CA ARG A 121 21.40 -10.04 19.55
C ARG A 121 22.11 -9.97 20.89
N LYS A 122 22.11 -11.10 21.61
CA LYS A 122 22.75 -11.21 22.92
C LYS A 122 24.27 -10.95 22.89
N ASP A 123 24.89 -11.26 21.76
CA ASP A 123 26.32 -11.23 21.56
C ASP A 123 26.74 -10.13 20.54
N GLY A 124 25.94 -9.08 20.38
CA GLY A 124 26.18 -7.98 19.44
C GLY A 124 26.72 -6.74 20.08
#